data_700f72e547e8f0c358aaf9736c59843d
#
_entry.id   700f72e547e8f0c358aaf9736c59843d
#
_cell.length_a   1.000
_cell.length_b   1.000
_cell.length_c   1.000
_cell.angle_alpha   90.00
_cell.angle_beta   90.00
_cell.angle_gamma   90.00
#
_symmetry.space_group_name_H-M   'P 1'
#
loop_
_entity.id
_entity.type
_entity.pdbx_description
1 polymer ?
#
loop_
_entity_poly.entity_id
_entity_poly.type
_entity_poly.pdbx_seq_one_letter_code
_entity_poly.pdbx_strand_id
1 'polypeptide(L)'
;MPKQKTLQVSQQEPKSFSNSFMVVHDQVLRPWVCEELMAMFDKLPIVEVEETHQQSFSTVDPEMQEQNHRYEHQDRIHGNIYPDTDEFTRIFNLIEFALPKGYEFATVNYVQFIKYPEGSHFPWHMDEADANDTGTSLLFLNDNFMGGHLTVAGHKFANKQGTIVAFNNSTSSWHGVEPVLQGERYVLAIWY
;
A
#
# COMPACT_ATOMS: atom_id res chain seq x y z
N MET A 1 14.85 42.92 23.91
CA MET A 1 13.80 42.15 23.28
C MET A 1 14.47 41.19 22.30
N PRO A 2 14.43 39.87 22.48
CA PRO A 2 15.02 38.93 21.53
C PRO A 2 14.13 38.78 20.30
N LYS A 3 14.75 38.89 19.12
CA LYS A 3 14.11 38.69 17.83
C LYS A 3 13.74 37.20 17.67
N GLN A 4 12.46 36.89 17.53
CA GLN A 4 11.97 35.56 17.12
C GLN A 4 12.49 35.28 15.72
N LYS A 5 13.35 34.25 15.58
CA LYS A 5 13.65 33.65 14.28
C LYS A 5 12.45 32.82 13.86
N THR A 6 11.72 33.27 12.86
CA THR A 6 10.73 32.47 12.15
C THR A 6 11.48 31.40 11.39
N LEU A 7 11.34 30.14 11.80
CA LEU A 7 11.77 28.99 11.02
C LEU A 7 10.89 28.92 9.75
N GLN A 8 11.45 29.33 8.63
CA GLN A 8 10.88 29.01 7.33
C GLN A 8 11.12 27.51 7.09
N VAL A 9 10.09 26.70 7.31
CA VAL A 9 10.03 25.34 6.81
C VAL A 9 9.89 25.47 5.29
N SER A 10 10.94 25.17 4.55
CA SER A 10 10.86 25.05 3.10
C SER A 10 9.93 23.87 2.78
N GLN A 11 8.72 24.17 2.37
CA GLN A 11 7.84 23.19 1.76
C GLN A 11 8.48 22.86 0.39
N GLN A 12 9.27 21.77 0.34
CA GLN A 12 9.61 21.18 -0.94
C GLN A 12 8.31 20.62 -1.52
N GLU A 13 7.96 21.11 -2.70
CA GLU A 13 6.83 20.53 -3.44
C GLU A 13 7.12 19.04 -3.68
N PRO A 14 6.10 18.16 -3.52
CA PRO A 14 6.26 16.74 -3.73
C PRO A 14 6.76 16.51 -5.17
N LYS A 15 7.85 15.77 -5.29
CA LYS A 15 8.37 15.39 -6.61
C LYS A 15 7.46 14.32 -7.19
N SER A 16 6.92 14.58 -8.36
CA SER A 16 6.16 13.58 -9.12
C SER A 16 6.98 13.11 -10.33
N PHE A 17 6.88 11.82 -10.61
CA PHE A 17 7.42 11.19 -11.81
C PHE A 17 6.30 10.40 -12.46
N SER A 18 6.18 10.47 -13.77
CA SER A 18 5.25 9.62 -14.52
C SER A 18 5.85 9.18 -15.85
N ASN A 19 5.53 7.97 -16.25
CA ASN A 19 5.75 7.45 -17.59
C ASN A 19 4.45 6.76 -18.08
N SER A 20 4.49 6.06 -19.20
CA SER A 20 3.30 5.46 -19.82
C SER A 20 2.62 4.36 -18.98
N PHE A 21 3.24 3.84 -17.94
CA PHE A 21 2.72 2.72 -17.13
C PHE A 21 2.81 2.96 -15.62
N MET A 22 3.50 3.98 -15.15
CA MET A 22 3.73 4.20 -13.73
C MET A 22 3.72 5.69 -13.37
N VAL A 23 3.13 6.00 -12.21
CA VAL A 23 3.13 7.33 -11.60
C VAL A 23 3.67 7.23 -10.18
N VAL A 24 4.53 8.15 -9.78
CA VAL A 24 5.08 8.25 -8.42
C VAL A 24 4.82 9.65 -7.88
N HIS A 25 4.16 9.73 -6.75
CA HIS A 25 3.99 10.95 -5.98
C HIS A 25 4.74 10.83 -4.66
N ASP A 26 5.83 11.56 -4.52
CA ASP A 26 6.72 11.47 -3.37
C ASP A 26 6.15 12.26 -2.18
N GLN A 27 5.96 11.58 -1.04
CA GLN A 27 5.55 12.18 0.25
C GLN A 27 4.27 13.05 0.19
N VAL A 28 3.25 12.59 -0.55
CA VAL A 28 1.96 13.32 -0.68
C VAL A 28 1.05 13.15 0.53
N LEU A 29 1.16 12.03 1.27
CA LEU A 29 0.44 11.83 2.51
C LEU A 29 1.20 12.42 3.68
N ARG A 30 0.48 13.07 4.58
CA ARG A 30 1.06 13.57 5.83
C ARG A 30 1.33 12.41 6.79
N PRO A 31 2.37 12.47 7.66
CA PRO A 31 2.69 11.41 8.60
C PRO A 31 1.50 10.95 9.45
N TRP A 32 0.68 11.88 9.98
CA TRP A 32 -0.47 11.53 10.80
C TRP A 32 -1.53 10.69 10.05
N VAL A 33 -1.67 10.88 8.71
CA VAL A 33 -2.56 10.05 7.87
C VAL A 33 -2.03 8.62 7.82
N CYS A 34 -0.73 8.46 7.61
CA CYS A 34 -0.09 7.15 7.60
C CYS A 34 -0.22 6.45 8.96
N GLU A 35 -0.03 7.17 10.06
CA GLU A 35 -0.20 6.66 11.42
C GLU A 35 -1.65 6.21 11.68
N GLU A 36 -2.62 6.99 11.24
CA GLU A 36 -4.04 6.63 11.38
C GLU A 36 -4.38 5.36 10.58
N LEU A 37 -3.87 5.23 9.35
CA LEU A 37 -4.05 4.04 8.52
C LEU A 37 -3.42 2.80 9.16
N MET A 38 -2.19 2.91 9.69
CA MET A 38 -1.55 1.80 10.41
C MET A 38 -2.35 1.40 11.66
N ALA A 39 -2.85 2.38 12.42
CA ALA A 39 -3.68 2.13 13.59
C ALA A 39 -5.05 1.49 13.24
N MET A 40 -5.59 1.75 12.07
CA MET A 40 -6.78 1.05 11.56
C MET A 40 -6.46 -0.41 11.29
N PHE A 41 -5.35 -0.69 10.59
CA PHE A 41 -4.93 -2.06 10.32
C PHE A 41 -4.71 -2.88 11.60
N ASP A 42 -4.04 -2.32 12.59
CA ASP A 42 -3.75 -3.02 13.85
C ASP A 42 -5.00 -3.35 14.68
N LYS A 43 -6.13 -2.70 14.38
CA LYS A 43 -7.43 -2.97 15.02
C LYS A 43 -8.26 -4.01 14.29
N LEU A 44 -7.91 -4.38 13.06
CA LEU A 44 -8.64 -5.42 12.34
C LEU A 44 -8.53 -6.76 13.08
N PRO A 45 -9.62 -7.52 13.19
CA PRO A 45 -9.58 -8.84 13.79
C PRO A 45 -8.62 -9.76 13.02
N ILE A 46 -7.89 -10.57 13.75
CA ILE A 46 -6.96 -11.57 13.19
C ILE A 46 -7.76 -12.83 12.89
N VAL A 47 -7.56 -13.37 11.69
CA VAL A 47 -8.01 -14.72 11.32
C VAL A 47 -6.76 -15.55 11.08
N GLU A 48 -6.57 -16.61 11.87
CA GLU A 48 -5.55 -17.61 11.61
C GLU A 48 -5.96 -18.41 10.37
N VAL A 49 -5.14 -18.38 9.34
CA VAL A 49 -5.34 -19.21 8.14
C VAL A 49 -4.48 -20.44 8.31
N GLU A 50 -5.11 -21.63 8.41
CA GLU A 50 -4.37 -22.87 8.31
C GLU A 50 -3.56 -22.92 7.01
N GLU A 51 -2.29 -23.36 7.10
CA GLU A 51 -1.37 -23.47 5.97
C GLU A 51 -1.91 -24.39 4.87
N THR A 52 -2.73 -23.87 4.00
CA THR A 52 -3.07 -24.53 2.76
C THR A 52 -2.61 -23.70 1.59
N HIS A 53 -1.43 -24.07 1.06
CA HIS A 53 -0.91 -23.79 -0.29
C HIS A 53 -1.21 -22.39 -0.87
N GLN A 54 -0.18 -21.77 -1.46
CA GLN A 54 -0.27 -20.66 -2.40
C GLN A 54 -1.59 -20.66 -3.19
N GLN A 55 -2.66 -20.17 -2.59
CA GLN A 55 -3.88 -19.93 -3.31
C GLN A 55 -3.85 -18.48 -3.78
N SER A 56 -3.92 -18.34 -5.09
CA SER A 56 -4.27 -17.09 -5.74
C SER A 56 -5.48 -16.49 -5.03
N PHE A 57 -5.48 -15.18 -4.83
CA PHE A 57 -6.51 -14.40 -4.12
C PHE A 57 -7.96 -14.60 -4.61
N SER A 58 -8.17 -15.32 -5.72
CA SER A 58 -9.47 -15.60 -6.32
C SER A 58 -10.35 -16.59 -5.56
N THR A 59 -9.89 -17.16 -4.44
CA THR A 59 -10.62 -18.20 -3.70
C THR A 59 -10.89 -17.87 -2.22
N VAL A 60 -10.95 -16.60 -1.87
CA VAL A 60 -11.50 -16.20 -0.57
C VAL A 60 -12.98 -16.54 -0.56
N ASP A 61 -13.39 -17.36 0.41
CA ASP A 61 -14.78 -17.74 0.62
C ASP A 61 -15.69 -16.51 0.55
N PRO A 62 -16.71 -16.48 -0.31
CA PRO A 62 -17.62 -15.34 -0.44
C PRO A 62 -18.21 -14.88 0.90
N GLU A 63 -18.41 -15.77 1.87
CA GLU A 63 -18.88 -15.41 3.22
C GLU A 63 -17.81 -14.63 4.03
N MET A 64 -16.53 -14.81 3.71
CA MET A 64 -15.43 -14.03 4.33
C MET A 64 -15.23 -12.66 3.67
N GLN A 65 -15.73 -12.46 2.45
CA GLN A 65 -15.63 -11.16 1.76
C GLN A 65 -16.49 -10.07 2.38
N GLU A 66 -17.52 -10.44 3.15
CA GLU A 66 -18.40 -9.48 3.85
C GLU A 66 -17.80 -8.92 5.14
N GLN A 67 -16.66 -9.44 5.59
CA GLN A 67 -16.04 -9.03 6.86
C GLN A 67 -14.58 -8.63 6.64
N ASN A 68 -14.20 -7.47 7.16
CA ASN A 68 -12.84 -7.00 7.13
C ASN A 68 -11.99 -7.76 8.14
N HIS A 69 -11.07 -8.58 7.68
CA HIS A 69 -10.22 -9.43 8.50
C HIS A 69 -8.74 -9.22 8.19
N ARG A 70 -7.90 -9.64 9.12
CA ARG A 70 -6.46 -9.66 8.98
C ARG A 70 -5.99 -11.12 8.91
N TYR A 71 -5.18 -11.43 7.89
CA TYR A 71 -4.63 -12.75 7.67
C TYR A 71 -3.14 -12.74 7.98
N GLU A 72 -2.66 -13.72 8.73
CA GLU A 72 -1.24 -13.91 9.00
C GLU A 72 -0.70 -15.05 8.13
N HIS A 73 0.31 -14.74 7.32
CA HIS A 73 1.08 -15.70 6.54
C HIS A 73 2.53 -15.65 6.99
N GLN A 74 3.33 -16.71 6.70
CA GLN A 74 4.75 -16.76 7.04
C GLN A 74 5.53 -15.55 6.52
N ASP A 75 5.15 -15.02 5.35
CA ASP A 75 5.88 -13.96 4.66
C ASP A 75 5.31 -12.56 4.92
N ARG A 76 4.06 -12.42 5.32
CA ARG A 76 3.40 -11.13 5.55
C ARG A 76 2.07 -11.27 6.27
N ILE A 77 1.66 -10.18 6.91
CA ILE A 77 0.30 -10.04 7.47
C ILE A 77 -0.47 -9.10 6.56
N HIS A 78 -1.66 -9.43 6.14
CA HIS A 78 -2.48 -8.55 5.33
C HIS A 78 -3.95 -8.55 5.76
N GLY A 79 -4.65 -7.47 5.47
CA GLY A 79 -6.08 -7.32 5.72
C GLY A 79 -6.77 -6.66 4.54
N ASN A 80 -7.81 -7.28 4.01
CA ASN A 80 -8.60 -6.75 2.92
C ASN A 80 -9.76 -5.93 3.46
N ILE A 81 -10.01 -4.78 2.83
CA ILE A 81 -11.13 -3.89 3.10
C ILE A 81 -11.91 -3.72 1.80
N TYR A 82 -13.16 -4.12 1.81
CA TYR A 82 -14.01 -4.12 0.63
C TYR A 82 -14.86 -2.84 0.55
N PRO A 83 -15.27 -2.41 -0.67
CA PRO A 83 -16.26 -1.34 -0.85
C PRO A 83 -17.51 -1.57 -0.01
N ASP A 84 -18.25 -0.49 0.27
CA ASP A 84 -19.48 -0.49 1.06
C ASP A 84 -19.31 -0.74 2.57
N THR A 85 -18.07 -0.70 3.08
CA THR A 85 -17.79 -0.73 4.52
C THR A 85 -17.45 0.67 5.06
N ASP A 86 -17.66 0.89 6.37
CA ASP A 86 -17.30 2.14 7.04
C ASP A 86 -15.79 2.37 7.02
N GLU A 87 -14.99 1.31 7.16
CA GLU A 87 -13.54 1.34 7.08
C GLU A 87 -13.06 1.78 5.70
N PHE A 88 -13.68 1.29 4.64
CA PHE A 88 -13.37 1.68 3.27
C PHE A 88 -13.65 3.19 3.06
N THR A 89 -14.83 3.65 3.48
CA THR A 89 -15.20 5.06 3.42
C THR A 89 -14.23 5.94 4.21
N ARG A 90 -13.81 5.48 5.39
CA ARG A 90 -12.84 6.20 6.22
C ARG A 90 -11.46 6.29 5.58
N ILE A 91 -10.96 5.19 5.01
CA ILE A 91 -9.69 5.16 4.28
C ILE A 91 -9.76 6.16 3.11
N PHE A 92 -10.84 6.10 2.34
CA PHE A 92 -11.05 7.00 1.21
C PHE A 92 -10.94 8.46 1.60
N ASN A 93 -11.69 8.90 2.59
CA ASN A 93 -11.67 10.27 3.08
C ASN A 93 -10.26 10.76 3.51
N LEU A 94 -9.38 9.82 3.85
CA LEU A 94 -8.00 10.12 4.24
C LEU A 94 -7.05 10.26 3.06
N ILE A 95 -7.28 9.56 1.93
CA ILE A 95 -6.30 9.41 0.87
C ILE A 95 -6.74 9.89 -0.52
N GLU A 96 -8.04 10.14 -0.78
CA GLU A 96 -8.55 10.45 -2.13
C GLU A 96 -7.79 11.59 -2.83
N PHE A 97 -7.43 12.63 -2.07
CA PHE A 97 -6.72 13.80 -2.61
C PHE A 97 -5.28 13.49 -3.06
N ALA A 98 -4.71 12.37 -2.61
CA ALA A 98 -3.34 11.97 -2.89
C ALA A 98 -3.26 10.98 -4.05
N LEU A 99 -4.38 10.40 -4.49
CA LEU A 99 -4.39 9.42 -5.57
C LEU A 99 -4.00 10.09 -6.91
N PRO A 100 -3.15 9.44 -7.72
CA PRO A 100 -2.80 9.95 -9.02
C PRO A 100 -4.01 9.99 -9.96
N LYS A 101 -4.00 10.96 -10.88
CA LYS A 101 -5.02 11.04 -11.92
C LYS A 101 -5.00 9.75 -12.78
N GLY A 102 -6.16 9.18 -13.00
CA GLY A 102 -6.34 7.89 -13.71
C GLY A 102 -6.41 6.70 -12.76
N TYR A 103 -6.25 6.95 -11.44
CA TYR A 103 -6.39 5.97 -10.37
C TYR A 103 -7.43 6.48 -9.37
N GLU A 104 -8.60 6.84 -9.92
CA GLU A 104 -9.70 7.39 -9.13
C GLU A 104 -10.43 6.28 -8.38
N PHE A 105 -10.96 6.64 -7.25
CA PHE A 105 -11.59 5.72 -6.30
C PHE A 105 -12.87 5.03 -6.81
N ALA A 106 -13.53 5.60 -7.81
CA ALA A 106 -14.75 5.02 -8.39
C ALA A 106 -14.53 3.65 -9.06
N THR A 107 -13.27 3.27 -9.28
CA THR A 107 -12.87 2.02 -9.93
C THR A 107 -12.14 1.06 -8.98
N VAL A 108 -12.14 1.34 -7.66
CA VAL A 108 -11.44 0.51 -6.69
C VAL A 108 -12.23 -0.78 -6.43
N ASN A 109 -11.58 -1.91 -6.64
CA ASN A 109 -12.13 -3.22 -6.34
C ASN A 109 -12.06 -3.52 -4.84
N TYR A 110 -10.89 -3.29 -4.24
CA TYR A 110 -10.67 -3.39 -2.79
C TYR A 110 -9.38 -2.69 -2.41
N VAL A 111 -9.17 -2.46 -1.13
CA VAL A 111 -7.89 -2.04 -0.57
C VAL A 111 -7.34 -3.12 0.34
N GLN A 112 -6.01 -3.25 0.39
CA GLN A 112 -5.34 -4.23 1.20
C GLN A 112 -4.26 -3.55 2.06
N PHE A 113 -4.40 -3.66 3.36
CA PHE A 113 -3.29 -3.39 4.26
C PHE A 113 -2.30 -4.53 4.24
N ILE A 114 -1.01 -4.22 4.17
CA ILE A 114 0.06 -5.21 4.16
C ILE A 114 1.13 -4.78 5.15
N LYS A 115 1.46 -5.69 6.07
CA LYS A 115 2.58 -5.57 7.01
C LYS A 115 3.60 -6.65 6.69
N TYR A 116 4.84 -6.23 6.49
CA TYR A 116 5.99 -7.10 6.31
C TYR A 116 6.84 -7.05 7.58
N PRO A 117 6.82 -8.09 8.42
CA PRO A 117 7.73 -8.23 9.56
C PRO A 117 9.20 -8.36 9.11
N GLU A 118 10.13 -8.28 10.06
CA GLU A 118 11.53 -8.55 9.81
C GLU A 118 11.74 -9.95 9.21
N GLY A 119 12.57 -10.04 8.18
CA GLY A 119 12.85 -11.27 7.40
C GLY A 119 11.88 -11.50 6.25
N SER A 120 10.70 -10.87 6.26
CA SER A 120 9.71 -11.08 5.21
C SER A 120 10.04 -10.33 3.92
N HIS A 121 9.57 -10.86 2.82
CA HIS A 121 9.74 -10.33 1.47
C HIS A 121 8.56 -10.73 0.60
N PHE A 122 8.50 -10.23 -0.62
CA PHE A 122 7.53 -10.72 -1.60
C PHE A 122 8.25 -10.96 -2.94
N PRO A 123 8.20 -12.20 -3.48
CA PRO A 123 8.96 -12.55 -4.68
C PRO A 123 8.49 -11.76 -5.89
N TRP A 124 9.31 -11.75 -6.94
CA TRP A 124 8.96 -11.19 -8.23
C TRP A 124 7.71 -11.87 -8.79
N HIS A 125 6.71 -11.07 -9.12
CA HIS A 125 5.46 -11.52 -9.71
C HIS A 125 4.85 -10.42 -10.58
N MET A 126 3.85 -10.76 -11.32
CA MET A 126 2.86 -9.86 -11.89
C MET A 126 1.57 -10.12 -11.15
N ASP A 127 0.79 -9.07 -10.89
CA ASP A 127 -0.57 -9.24 -10.44
C ASP A 127 -1.35 -9.97 -11.54
N GLU A 128 -2.08 -11.01 -11.17
CA GLU A 128 -3.00 -11.64 -12.11
C GLU A 128 -4.05 -10.59 -12.46
N ALA A 129 -4.03 -10.16 -13.73
CA ALA A 129 -5.06 -9.28 -14.22
C ALA A 129 -6.35 -10.11 -14.36
N ASP A 130 -7.19 -10.09 -13.35
CA ASP A 130 -8.60 -10.33 -13.57
C ASP A 130 -9.08 -9.32 -14.60
N ALA A 131 -10.07 -9.69 -15.41
CA ALA A 131 -10.53 -8.85 -16.52
C ALA A 131 -10.97 -7.42 -16.11
N ASN A 132 -11.04 -7.16 -14.82
CA ASN A 132 -11.42 -5.90 -14.20
C ASN A 132 -10.25 -5.15 -13.52
N ASP A 133 -9.10 -5.80 -13.27
CA ASP A 133 -7.99 -5.16 -12.58
C ASP A 133 -7.12 -4.38 -13.55
N THR A 134 -7.26 -3.06 -13.53
CA THR A 134 -6.56 -2.17 -14.46
C THR A 134 -5.26 -1.62 -13.92
N GLY A 135 -5.03 -1.71 -12.60
CA GLY A 135 -3.83 -1.19 -11.97
C GLY A 135 -3.79 -1.32 -10.46
N THR A 136 -2.64 -0.97 -9.92
CA THR A 136 -2.35 -1.03 -8.48
C THR A 136 -1.70 0.27 -8.02
N SER A 137 -2.12 0.79 -6.86
CA SER A 137 -1.41 1.86 -6.15
C SER A 137 -0.89 1.35 -4.81
N LEU A 138 0.37 1.61 -4.51
CA LEU A 138 1.02 1.25 -3.25
C LEU A 138 1.39 2.52 -2.48
N LEU A 139 0.80 2.69 -1.30
CA LEU A 139 1.07 3.79 -0.38
C LEU A 139 2.00 3.31 0.73
N PHE A 140 3.16 3.94 0.86
CA PHE A 140 4.14 3.62 1.89
C PHE A 140 3.75 4.32 3.19
N LEU A 141 3.35 3.55 4.20
CA LEU A 141 2.81 4.10 5.44
C LEU A 141 3.89 4.43 6.48
N ASN A 142 5.08 3.86 6.35
CA ASN A 142 6.22 4.17 7.23
C ASN A 142 7.55 4.05 6.50
N ASP A 143 8.62 4.53 7.14
CA ASP A 143 10.01 4.47 6.64
C ASP A 143 11.04 4.18 7.75
N ASN A 144 10.56 3.83 8.95
CA ASN A 144 11.38 3.52 10.13
C ASN A 144 11.83 2.05 10.19
N PHE A 145 12.21 1.47 9.06
CA PHE A 145 12.69 0.10 8.91
C PHE A 145 13.86 0.05 7.91
N MET A 146 14.55 -1.08 7.82
CA MET A 146 15.66 -1.31 6.88
C MET A 146 15.31 -2.40 5.87
N GLY A 147 15.81 -2.27 4.65
CA GLY A 147 15.50 -3.21 3.56
C GLY A 147 14.10 -2.98 2.99
N GLY A 148 13.41 -4.04 2.57
CA GLY A 148 12.02 -4.02 2.15
C GLY A 148 11.71 -3.08 0.97
N HIS A 149 12.67 -2.84 0.07
CA HIS A 149 12.45 -1.94 -1.06
C HIS A 149 11.50 -2.57 -2.08
N LEU A 150 10.54 -1.77 -2.53
CA LEU A 150 9.74 -2.10 -3.71
C LEU A 150 10.57 -1.91 -4.97
N THR A 151 10.47 -2.85 -5.88
CA THR A 151 10.94 -2.69 -7.26
C THR A 151 9.79 -2.98 -8.21
N VAL A 152 9.55 -2.11 -9.20
CA VAL A 152 8.53 -2.28 -10.24
C VAL A 152 9.20 -2.05 -11.59
N ALA A 153 9.06 -3.00 -12.51
CA ALA A 153 9.63 -2.90 -13.87
C ALA A 153 11.13 -2.52 -13.87
N GLY A 154 11.89 -3.01 -12.91
CA GLY A 154 13.31 -2.70 -12.73
C GLY A 154 13.62 -1.37 -12.02
N HIS A 155 12.63 -0.54 -11.70
CA HIS A 155 12.81 0.68 -10.90
C HIS A 155 12.68 0.36 -9.41
N LYS A 156 13.75 0.61 -8.66
CA LYS A 156 13.78 0.46 -7.21
C LYS A 156 13.40 1.77 -6.52
N PHE A 157 12.46 1.71 -5.58
CA PHE A 157 11.94 2.86 -4.86
C PHE A 157 12.54 2.97 -3.46
N ALA A 158 12.86 4.20 -3.06
CA ALA A 158 13.18 4.49 -1.67
C ALA A 158 11.92 4.37 -0.81
N ASN A 159 12.05 3.74 0.36
CA ASN A 159 10.98 3.66 1.34
C ASN A 159 10.83 5.01 2.04
N LYS A 160 9.92 5.85 1.56
CA LYS A 160 9.62 7.15 2.18
C LYS A 160 8.16 7.19 2.58
N GLN A 161 7.91 7.45 3.84
CA GLN A 161 6.55 7.58 4.36
C GLN A 161 5.74 8.59 3.53
N GLY A 162 4.51 8.23 3.21
CA GLY A 162 3.59 9.07 2.44
C GLY A 162 3.77 9.05 0.93
N THR A 163 4.69 8.25 0.40
CA THR A 163 4.88 8.10 -1.05
C THR A 163 3.83 7.15 -1.64
N ILE A 164 3.33 7.50 -2.83
CA ILE A 164 2.46 6.64 -3.65
C ILE A 164 3.21 6.21 -4.90
N VAL A 165 3.19 4.92 -5.18
CA VAL A 165 3.63 4.33 -6.44
C VAL A 165 2.43 3.64 -7.06
N ALA A 166 1.94 4.16 -8.20
CA ALA A 166 0.82 3.59 -8.95
C ALA A 166 1.32 3.07 -10.30
N PHE A 167 0.83 1.91 -10.71
CA PHE A 167 1.19 1.30 -12.00
C PHE A 167 0.01 0.50 -12.55
N ASN A 168 -0.07 0.41 -13.88
CA ASN A 168 -1.07 -0.40 -14.54
C ASN A 168 -0.68 -1.88 -14.53
N ASN A 169 -1.66 -2.77 -14.52
CA ASN A 169 -1.45 -4.21 -14.64
C ASN A 169 -1.17 -4.54 -16.10
N SER A 170 0.10 -4.74 -16.42
CA SER A 170 0.58 -5.07 -17.75
C SER A 170 1.71 -6.09 -17.65
N THR A 171 2.03 -6.73 -18.76
CA THR A 171 3.17 -7.67 -18.85
C THR A 171 4.53 -7.03 -18.51
N SER A 172 4.58 -5.70 -18.38
CA SER A 172 5.77 -4.95 -17.99
C SER A 172 5.82 -4.62 -16.50
N SER A 173 4.75 -4.89 -15.73
CA SER A 173 4.62 -4.47 -14.32
C SER A 173 5.13 -5.52 -13.33
N TRP A 174 6.10 -6.33 -13.73
CA TRP A 174 6.79 -7.21 -12.81
C TRP A 174 7.30 -6.42 -11.60
N HIS A 175 6.91 -6.88 -10.41
CA HIS A 175 7.30 -6.21 -9.18
C HIS A 175 7.54 -7.20 -8.04
N GLY A 176 8.18 -6.70 -6.98
CA GLY A 176 8.50 -7.50 -5.80
C GLY A 176 9.03 -6.61 -4.69
N VAL A 177 9.09 -7.18 -3.50
CA VAL A 177 9.59 -6.52 -2.28
C VAL A 177 10.81 -7.28 -1.77
N GLU A 178 11.93 -6.57 -1.63
CA GLU A 178 13.15 -7.10 -1.03
C GLU A 178 12.92 -7.49 0.45
N PRO A 179 13.77 -8.35 1.04
CA PRO A 179 13.67 -8.68 2.46
C PRO A 179 13.72 -7.44 3.36
N VAL A 180 12.83 -7.38 4.34
CA VAL A 180 12.89 -6.43 5.45
C VAL A 180 14.01 -6.90 6.38
N LEU A 181 15.04 -6.08 6.55
CA LEU A 181 16.25 -6.45 7.29
C LEU A 181 16.17 -6.10 8.78
N GLN A 182 15.33 -5.11 9.13
CA GLN A 182 15.08 -4.70 10.50
C GLN A 182 13.77 -3.92 10.58
N GLY A 183 12.97 -4.17 11.61
CA GLY A 183 11.71 -3.50 11.87
C GLY A 183 10.56 -4.06 11.04
N GLU A 184 9.54 -3.26 10.82
CA GLU A 184 8.31 -3.66 10.13
C GLU A 184 7.96 -2.64 9.04
N ARG A 185 7.57 -3.12 7.86
CA ARG A 185 7.14 -2.28 6.73
C ARG A 185 5.63 -2.35 6.58
N TYR A 186 4.97 -1.19 6.54
CA TYR A 186 3.52 -1.07 6.32
C TYR A 186 3.22 -0.43 4.98
N VAL A 187 2.27 -1.01 4.26
CA VAL A 187 1.79 -0.53 2.96
C VAL A 187 0.27 -0.63 2.91
N LEU A 188 -0.37 0.32 2.25
CA LEU A 188 -1.74 0.18 1.76
C LEU A 188 -1.68 -0.01 0.25
N ALA A 189 -2.15 -1.14 -0.23
CA ALA A 189 -2.35 -1.43 -1.64
C ALA A 189 -3.80 -1.14 -2.03
N ILE A 190 -4.00 -0.55 -3.22
CA ILE A 190 -5.31 -0.24 -3.78
C ILE A 190 -5.37 -0.91 -5.15
N TRP A 191 -6.39 -1.71 -5.35
CA TRP A 191 -6.64 -2.49 -6.56
C TRP A 191 -7.80 -1.88 -7.34
N TYR A 192 -7.58 -1.62 -8.65
CA TYR A 192 -8.52 -0.91 -9.54
C TYR A 192 -9.09 -1.82 -10.61
#